data_1da540f72163e0008add30854ed9308f
#
_entry.id   1da540f72163e0008add30854ed9308f
#
_cell.length_a   1.000
_cell.length_b   1.000
_cell.length_c   1.000
_cell.angle_alpha   90.00
_cell.angle_beta   90.00
_cell.angle_gamma   90.00
#
_symmetry.space_group_name_H-M   'P 1'
#
loop_
_entity.id
_entity.type
_entity.pdbx_description
1 polymer ?
#
loop_
_entity_poly.entity_id
_entity_poly.type
_entity_poly.pdbx_seq_one_letter_code
_entity_poly.pdbx_strand_id
1 'polypeptide(L)'
;MSLAKRSLGGSFAPMFKVVITDYVSPPVEPEETIFSGLAKVECLQARSVGELEGRVEDADAIIIFHEVSLTAGIIDRLEKCQVIVRGGVGYDAVDYRRAAERAIPVCNVPDYGVDEVADHAIGMMIACNRRFLRPERELKQLLEPWDCRAVEPVPRLAGATLGIIGLGRIGQATAQRAKAMRMRVIAHDPYMRPGIEKVLGVEMVDLRELLETSDAVSLHVPLTDETRQMIDADALGRMKSSAILVNTARGAVVDTAALAGSLREGKIAGAGVDVLPAEPARADEPLIQLWRDADKSNVNLILTPHTAFYSVEGLLEMRTKAAEEIVRALHGGKLFNCVNAQWLPEAVRERVLVGTPPTV
;
A
#
# COMPACT_ATOMS: atom_id res chain seq x y z
N MET A 1 -37.66 53.15 -15.84
CA MET A 1 -38.29 51.87 -15.31
C MET A 1 -37.27 51.07 -14.59
N SER A 2 -37.45 51.03 -13.27
CA SER A 2 -36.55 50.41 -12.31
C SER A 2 -36.67 48.87 -12.34
N LEU A 3 -35.55 48.15 -12.62
CA LEU A 3 -35.47 46.72 -12.45
C LEU A 3 -35.06 46.43 -11.01
N ALA A 4 -36.03 45.95 -10.24
CA ALA A 4 -35.87 45.56 -8.85
C ALA A 4 -34.83 44.43 -8.72
N LYS A 5 -33.80 44.66 -7.92
CA LYS A 5 -32.89 43.62 -7.40
C LYS A 5 -33.70 42.67 -6.51
N ARG A 6 -33.99 41.47 -7.01
CA ARG A 6 -34.40 40.37 -6.15
C ARG A 6 -33.18 39.90 -5.36
N SER A 7 -33.13 40.21 -4.09
CA SER A 7 -32.22 39.55 -3.12
C SER A 7 -32.66 38.08 -2.98
N LEU A 8 -31.90 37.19 -3.54
CA LEU A 8 -31.97 35.78 -3.20
C LEU A 8 -31.36 35.62 -1.81
N GLY A 9 -32.19 35.72 -0.78
CA GLY A 9 -31.86 35.26 0.57
C GLY A 9 -31.78 33.71 0.58
N GLY A 10 -30.70 33.17 0.07
CA GLY A 10 -30.39 31.73 0.27
C GLY A 10 -29.91 31.54 1.70
N SER A 11 -30.68 30.82 2.51
CA SER A 11 -30.19 30.20 3.72
C SER A 11 -28.99 29.31 3.29
N PHE A 12 -27.78 29.74 3.63
CA PHE A 12 -26.60 28.87 3.48
C PHE A 12 -26.83 27.66 4.38
N ALA A 13 -27.03 26.50 3.79
CA ALA A 13 -26.95 25.23 4.54
C ALA A 13 -25.58 25.21 5.24
N PRO A 14 -25.49 24.70 6.47
CA PRO A 14 -24.22 24.63 7.16
C PRO A 14 -23.23 23.85 6.30
N MET A 15 -22.07 24.47 6.03
CA MET A 15 -21.00 23.83 5.26
C MET A 15 -20.42 22.70 6.09
N PHE A 16 -20.29 21.50 5.52
CA PHE A 16 -19.67 20.36 6.18
C PHE A 16 -18.19 20.63 6.49
N LYS A 17 -17.69 20.02 7.55
CA LYS A 17 -16.28 20.04 7.92
C LYS A 17 -15.63 18.71 7.49
N VAL A 18 -14.67 18.79 6.57
CA VAL A 18 -13.82 17.65 6.17
C VAL A 18 -12.43 17.86 6.73
N VAL A 19 -11.92 16.86 7.45
CA VAL A 19 -10.57 16.87 8.01
C VAL A 19 -9.68 15.93 7.22
N ILE A 20 -8.55 16.44 6.72
CA ILE A 20 -7.44 15.65 6.21
C ILE A 20 -6.42 15.52 7.34
N THR A 21 -6.18 14.29 7.83
CA THR A 21 -5.42 14.10 9.06
C THR A 21 -3.92 14.27 8.88
N ASP A 22 -3.35 13.78 7.80
CA ASP A 22 -1.90 13.62 7.62
C ASP A 22 -1.46 13.69 6.16
N TYR A 23 -0.15 13.63 5.91
CA TYR A 23 0.52 13.48 4.62
C TYR A 23 0.32 14.65 3.64
N VAL A 24 -0.90 15.10 3.41
CA VAL A 24 -1.21 16.18 2.46
C VAL A 24 -0.93 17.55 3.09
N SER A 25 -0.23 18.40 2.37
CA SER A 25 0.02 19.80 2.73
C SER A 25 -0.76 20.75 1.83
N PRO A 26 -1.20 21.92 2.33
CA PRO A 26 -1.75 22.96 1.48
C PRO A 26 -0.77 23.38 0.37
N PRO A 27 -1.28 23.71 -0.84
CA PRO A 27 -2.69 23.86 -1.20
C PRO A 27 -3.41 22.52 -1.39
N VAL A 28 -4.70 22.46 -1.02
CA VAL A 28 -5.58 21.30 -1.15
C VAL A 28 -6.57 21.48 -2.31
N GLU A 29 -6.06 22.00 -3.42
CA GLU A 29 -6.86 22.34 -4.60
C GLU A 29 -7.70 21.20 -5.17
N PRO A 30 -7.22 19.93 -5.26
CA PRO A 30 -8.08 18.85 -5.75
C PRO A 30 -9.32 18.67 -4.88
N GLU A 31 -9.18 18.66 -3.57
CA GLU A 31 -10.26 18.47 -2.61
C GLU A 31 -11.20 19.69 -2.60
N GLU A 32 -10.66 20.90 -2.53
CA GLU A 32 -11.47 22.15 -2.55
C GLU A 32 -12.30 22.28 -3.82
N THR A 33 -11.72 21.92 -4.97
CA THR A 33 -12.41 21.94 -6.26
C THR A 33 -13.56 20.93 -6.28
N ILE A 34 -13.33 19.71 -5.79
CA ILE A 34 -14.33 18.63 -5.77
C ILE A 34 -15.44 18.96 -4.78
N PHE A 35 -15.10 19.48 -3.61
CA PHE A 35 -16.11 19.85 -2.62
C PHE A 35 -16.94 21.08 -3.05
N SER A 36 -16.40 21.98 -3.87
CA SER A 36 -17.13 23.07 -4.53
C SER A 36 -18.14 23.80 -3.63
N GLY A 37 -17.73 24.20 -2.42
CA GLY A 37 -18.58 24.88 -1.43
C GLY A 37 -19.51 23.98 -0.62
N LEU A 38 -19.52 22.65 -0.85
CA LEU A 38 -20.22 21.68 -0.03
C LEU A 38 -19.58 21.55 1.35
N ALA A 39 -18.26 21.53 1.40
CA ALA A 39 -17.49 21.33 2.62
C ALA A 39 -16.29 22.28 2.70
N LYS A 40 -15.90 22.58 3.96
CA LYS A 40 -14.62 23.23 4.27
C LYS A 40 -13.59 22.17 4.62
N VAL A 41 -12.41 22.29 4.04
CA VAL A 41 -11.28 21.39 4.32
C VAL A 41 -10.40 21.97 5.42
N GLU A 42 -10.06 21.15 6.40
CA GLU A 42 -9.00 21.41 7.38
C GLU A 42 -7.90 20.35 7.22
N CYS A 43 -6.67 20.79 6.98
CA CYS A 43 -5.52 19.92 6.80
C CYS A 43 -4.65 20.00 8.05
N LEU A 44 -4.53 18.86 8.78
CA LEU A 44 -3.89 18.84 10.09
C LEU A 44 -2.37 18.63 10.01
N GLN A 45 -1.90 17.89 9.01
CA GLN A 45 -0.50 17.49 8.88
C GLN A 45 0.04 16.79 10.14
N ALA A 46 -0.83 15.99 10.79
CA ALA A 46 -0.51 15.30 12.02
C ALA A 46 0.54 14.19 11.80
N ARG A 47 1.45 14.04 12.73
CA ARG A 47 2.51 13.03 12.72
C ARG A 47 2.40 12.03 13.87
N SER A 48 1.41 12.23 14.72
CA SER A 48 1.09 11.33 15.83
C SER A 48 -0.39 11.31 16.11
N VAL A 49 -0.88 10.22 16.72
CA VAL A 49 -2.28 10.07 17.12
C VAL A 49 -2.70 11.19 18.09
N GLY A 50 -1.81 11.60 18.99
CA GLY A 50 -2.10 12.67 19.97
C GLY A 50 -2.38 14.04 19.33
N GLU A 51 -1.86 14.30 18.13
CA GLU A 51 -2.11 15.55 17.40
C GLU A 51 -3.49 15.62 16.77
N LEU A 52 -4.24 14.50 16.72
CA LEU A 52 -5.62 14.45 16.26
C LEU A 52 -6.61 14.87 17.35
N GLU A 53 -6.24 14.74 18.64
CA GLU A 53 -7.13 15.01 19.77
C GLU A 53 -7.55 16.47 19.81
N GLY A 54 -8.86 16.72 19.96
CA GLY A 54 -9.47 18.06 19.96
C GLY A 54 -9.60 18.71 18.58
N ARG A 55 -9.24 18.00 17.49
CA ARG A 55 -9.23 18.55 16.13
C ARG A 55 -10.11 17.79 15.13
N VAL A 56 -10.47 16.54 15.44
CA VAL A 56 -11.27 15.68 14.54
C VAL A 56 -12.68 15.40 15.05
N GLU A 57 -12.99 15.71 16.30
CA GLU A 57 -14.23 15.32 16.98
C GLU A 57 -15.46 15.87 16.26
N ASP A 58 -15.41 17.12 15.81
CA ASP A 58 -16.49 17.82 15.11
C ASP A 58 -16.43 17.68 13.58
N ALA A 59 -15.63 16.76 13.04
CA ALA A 59 -15.57 16.50 11.62
C ALA A 59 -16.83 15.78 11.12
N ASP A 60 -17.37 16.21 9.97
CA ASP A 60 -18.45 15.51 9.28
C ASP A 60 -17.92 14.35 8.44
N ALA A 61 -16.66 14.44 7.97
CA ALA A 61 -15.95 13.37 7.29
C ALA A 61 -14.43 13.51 7.47
N ILE A 62 -13.72 12.40 7.37
CA ILE A 62 -12.27 12.34 7.54
C ILE A 62 -11.63 11.68 6.32
N ILE A 63 -10.54 12.26 5.82
CA ILE A 63 -9.58 11.62 4.93
C ILE A 63 -8.32 11.34 5.73
N ILE A 64 -7.88 10.08 5.74
CA ILE A 64 -6.64 9.65 6.40
C ILE A 64 -5.71 8.99 5.38
N PHE A 65 -4.41 9.22 5.51
CA PHE A 65 -3.39 8.58 4.68
C PHE A 65 -2.63 7.50 5.46
N HIS A 66 -1.34 7.65 5.74
CA HIS A 66 -0.53 6.56 6.32
C HIS A 66 0.44 7.00 7.43
N GLU A 67 0.52 8.29 7.75
CA GLU A 67 1.44 8.78 8.79
C GLU A 67 0.86 8.66 10.20
N VAL A 68 -0.47 8.62 10.33
CA VAL A 68 -1.16 8.46 11.62
C VAL A 68 -2.16 7.32 11.57
N SER A 69 -2.71 6.95 12.74
CA SER A 69 -3.76 5.92 12.86
C SER A 69 -5.02 6.48 13.51
N LEU A 70 -6.19 6.14 12.97
CA LEU A 70 -7.47 6.35 13.64
C LEU A 70 -7.76 5.15 14.54
N THR A 71 -7.28 5.25 15.78
CA THR A 71 -7.50 4.22 16.81
C THR A 71 -8.93 4.24 17.34
N ALA A 72 -9.36 3.18 18.05
CA ALA A 72 -10.66 3.15 18.73
C ALA A 72 -10.90 4.39 19.59
N GLY A 73 -9.88 4.86 20.32
CA GLY A 73 -9.98 6.04 21.19
C GLY A 73 -10.27 7.35 20.44
N ILE A 74 -9.74 7.51 19.22
CA ILE A 74 -10.06 8.66 18.36
C ILE A 74 -11.45 8.52 17.78
N ILE A 75 -11.79 7.32 17.27
CA ILE A 75 -13.11 7.04 16.67
C ILE A 75 -14.24 7.24 17.68
N ASP A 76 -14.02 6.90 18.94
CA ASP A 76 -15.01 7.09 20.01
C ASP A 76 -15.36 8.55 20.30
N ARG A 77 -14.45 9.46 19.99
CA ARG A 77 -14.65 10.90 20.19
C ARG A 77 -15.37 11.58 19.02
N LEU A 78 -15.48 10.91 17.87
CA LEU A 78 -16.16 11.50 16.70
C LEU A 78 -17.65 11.70 16.99
N GLU A 79 -18.14 12.93 16.88
CA GLU A 79 -19.51 13.30 17.27
C GLU A 79 -20.52 13.13 16.14
N LYS A 80 -20.12 13.47 14.89
CA LYS A 80 -21.02 13.54 13.74
C LYS A 80 -20.43 13.00 12.44
N CYS A 81 -19.31 12.30 12.51
CA CYS A 81 -18.61 11.76 11.34
C CYS A 81 -19.48 10.76 10.58
N GLN A 82 -19.70 11.02 9.30
CA GLN A 82 -20.55 10.22 8.42
C GLN A 82 -19.77 9.21 7.60
N VAL A 83 -18.46 9.42 7.41
CA VAL A 83 -17.58 8.54 6.63
C VAL A 83 -16.12 8.82 6.97
N ILE A 84 -15.33 7.77 6.99
CA ILE A 84 -13.87 7.85 6.98
C ILE A 84 -13.40 7.30 5.65
N VAL A 85 -12.57 8.05 4.92
CA VAL A 85 -11.97 7.59 3.68
C VAL A 85 -10.46 7.48 3.86
N ARG A 86 -9.95 6.26 3.71
CA ARG A 86 -8.50 6.02 3.63
C ARG A 86 -8.05 6.33 2.21
N GLY A 87 -7.26 7.39 2.03
CA GLY A 87 -6.59 7.73 0.78
C GLY A 87 -5.50 6.70 0.49
N GLY A 88 -5.87 5.60 -0.15
CA GLY A 88 -4.98 4.52 -0.56
C GLY A 88 -5.58 3.12 -0.40
N VAL A 89 -4.80 2.09 -0.73
CA VAL A 89 -5.28 0.70 -0.82
C VAL A 89 -5.46 0.05 0.56
N GLY A 90 -4.41 0.00 1.36
CA GLY A 90 -4.47 -0.62 2.68
C GLY A 90 -5.19 0.26 3.71
N TYR A 91 -5.91 -0.33 4.63
CA TYR A 91 -6.75 0.37 5.61
C TYR A 91 -6.44 -0.03 7.06
N ASP A 92 -5.33 -0.67 7.28
CA ASP A 92 -4.81 -1.13 8.57
C ASP A 92 -4.50 0.04 9.55
N ALA A 93 -4.38 1.29 9.06
CA ALA A 93 -4.27 2.49 9.89
C ALA A 93 -5.61 2.94 10.52
N VAL A 94 -6.74 2.30 10.21
CA VAL A 94 -8.06 2.64 10.76
C VAL A 94 -8.63 1.46 11.52
N ASP A 95 -9.07 1.68 12.76
CA ASP A 95 -9.88 0.68 13.48
C ASP A 95 -11.27 0.62 12.86
N TYR A 96 -11.35 -0.02 11.69
CA TYR A 96 -12.57 -0.11 10.90
C TYR A 96 -13.70 -0.92 11.58
N ARG A 97 -13.34 -1.81 12.51
CA ARG A 97 -14.34 -2.55 13.33
C ARG A 97 -14.99 -1.62 14.34
N ARG A 98 -14.17 -0.82 15.05
CA ARG A 98 -14.70 0.19 15.97
C ARG A 98 -15.51 1.25 15.23
N ALA A 99 -15.10 1.68 14.05
CA ALA A 99 -15.88 2.57 13.20
C ALA A 99 -17.25 1.97 12.84
N ALA A 100 -17.31 0.66 12.51
CA ALA A 100 -18.59 -0.01 12.24
C ALA A 100 -19.53 -0.05 13.45
N GLU A 101 -19.01 -0.29 14.66
CA GLU A 101 -19.79 -0.23 15.92
C GLU A 101 -20.39 1.17 16.16
N ARG A 102 -19.71 2.21 15.66
CA ARG A 102 -20.18 3.61 15.68
C ARG A 102 -21.03 3.96 14.45
N ALA A 103 -21.41 2.97 13.64
CA ALA A 103 -22.15 3.14 12.39
C ALA A 103 -21.46 4.06 11.38
N ILE A 104 -20.11 4.14 11.41
CA ILE A 104 -19.30 4.95 10.52
C ILE A 104 -18.73 4.03 9.43
N PRO A 105 -19.11 4.20 8.15
CA PRO A 105 -18.48 3.48 7.03
C PRO A 105 -17.04 3.94 6.84
N VAL A 106 -16.16 2.97 6.56
CA VAL A 106 -14.77 3.20 6.17
C VAL A 106 -14.62 2.78 4.72
N CYS A 107 -14.21 3.71 3.88
CA CYS A 107 -13.94 3.47 2.46
C CYS A 107 -12.45 3.60 2.17
N ASN A 108 -11.98 2.97 1.09
CA ASN A 108 -10.61 3.11 0.62
C ASN A 108 -10.54 3.46 -0.88
N VAL A 109 -9.34 3.70 -1.38
CA VAL A 109 -9.07 3.93 -2.81
C VAL A 109 -8.17 2.79 -3.32
N PRO A 110 -8.77 1.70 -3.85
CA PRO A 110 -8.02 0.46 -4.08
C PRO A 110 -7.31 0.37 -5.44
N ASP A 111 -7.45 1.35 -6.33
CA ASP A 111 -7.10 1.24 -7.74
C ASP A 111 -6.21 2.36 -8.32
N TYR A 112 -5.77 3.30 -7.49
CA TYR A 112 -4.98 4.45 -7.93
C TYR A 112 -3.51 4.13 -8.23
N GLY A 113 -2.89 3.24 -7.46
CA GLY A 113 -1.44 2.97 -7.51
C GLY A 113 -1.12 1.55 -8.01
N VAL A 114 -1.97 0.98 -8.85
CA VAL A 114 -1.81 -0.41 -9.31
C VAL A 114 -0.57 -0.54 -10.19
N ASP A 115 -0.41 0.39 -11.13
CA ASP A 115 0.71 0.37 -12.07
C ASP A 115 2.00 0.77 -11.38
N GLU A 116 1.97 1.80 -10.54
CA GLU A 116 3.13 2.31 -9.80
C GLU A 116 3.75 1.22 -8.91
N VAL A 117 2.93 0.55 -8.10
CA VAL A 117 3.43 -0.52 -7.21
C VAL A 117 3.93 -1.72 -8.00
N ALA A 118 3.27 -2.08 -9.09
CA ALA A 118 3.74 -3.17 -9.96
C ALA A 118 5.06 -2.83 -10.65
N ASP A 119 5.22 -1.60 -11.15
CA ASP A 119 6.47 -1.10 -11.75
C ASP A 119 7.60 -1.09 -10.72
N HIS A 120 7.31 -0.61 -9.51
CA HIS A 120 8.28 -0.55 -8.43
C HIS A 120 8.75 -1.96 -8.00
N ALA A 121 7.82 -2.90 -7.85
CA ALA A 121 8.14 -4.29 -7.51
C ALA A 121 9.02 -4.96 -8.56
N ILE A 122 8.70 -4.80 -9.84
CA ILE A 122 9.53 -5.29 -10.96
C ILE A 122 10.87 -4.57 -10.99
N GLY A 123 10.89 -3.24 -10.76
CA GLY A 123 12.11 -2.45 -10.68
C GLY A 123 13.06 -2.95 -9.59
N MET A 124 12.56 -3.20 -8.38
CA MET A 124 13.32 -3.79 -7.27
C MET A 124 13.84 -5.19 -7.61
N MET A 125 12.99 -6.05 -8.19
CA MET A 125 13.38 -7.39 -8.62
C MET A 125 14.54 -7.33 -9.62
N ILE A 126 14.45 -6.48 -10.64
CA ILE A 126 15.51 -6.29 -11.64
C ILE A 126 16.78 -5.75 -10.98
N ALA A 127 16.67 -4.71 -10.15
CA ALA A 127 17.81 -4.08 -9.50
C ALA A 127 18.56 -5.06 -8.58
N CYS A 128 17.85 -5.89 -7.83
CA CYS A 128 18.44 -6.96 -7.02
C CYS A 128 19.05 -8.06 -7.89
N ASN A 129 18.35 -8.55 -8.94
CA ASN A 129 18.86 -9.59 -9.83
C ASN A 129 20.13 -9.13 -10.56
N ARG A 130 20.14 -7.89 -11.08
CA ARG A 130 21.28 -7.31 -11.80
C ARG A 130 22.37 -6.76 -10.87
N ARG A 131 22.10 -6.75 -9.55
CA ARG A 131 23.02 -6.24 -8.51
C ARG A 131 23.48 -4.80 -8.76
N PHE A 132 22.58 -3.92 -9.22
CA PHE A 132 22.96 -2.57 -9.67
C PHE A 132 23.68 -1.74 -8.60
N LEU A 133 23.31 -1.88 -7.33
CA LEU A 133 23.90 -1.07 -6.25
C LEU A 133 25.37 -1.40 -5.96
N ARG A 134 25.79 -2.66 -6.17
CA ARG A 134 27.15 -3.09 -5.85
C ARG A 134 28.18 -2.43 -6.77
N PRO A 135 28.13 -2.63 -8.11
CA PRO A 135 29.12 -2.04 -9.00
C PRO A 135 29.05 -0.51 -9.01
N GLU A 136 27.87 0.08 -8.87
CA GLU A 136 27.71 1.55 -8.78
C GLU A 136 28.50 2.12 -7.62
N ARG A 137 28.46 1.46 -6.47
CA ARG A 137 29.16 1.84 -5.25
C ARG A 137 30.67 1.59 -5.34
N GLU A 138 31.06 0.41 -5.82
CA GLU A 138 32.48 0.04 -5.98
C GLU A 138 33.19 0.96 -6.98
N LEU A 139 32.56 1.26 -8.12
CA LEU A 139 33.13 2.12 -9.16
C LEU A 139 33.24 3.60 -8.73
N LYS A 140 32.45 4.07 -7.78
CA LYS A 140 32.64 5.41 -7.19
C LYS A 140 33.92 5.54 -6.39
N GLN A 141 34.42 4.42 -5.87
CA GLN A 141 35.67 4.40 -5.08
C GLN A 141 36.88 4.06 -5.94
N LEU A 142 36.73 3.06 -6.83
CA LEU A 142 37.80 2.57 -7.65
C LEU A 142 37.23 2.18 -9.03
N LEU A 143 37.79 2.71 -10.12
CA LEU A 143 37.27 2.45 -11.48
C LEU A 143 37.62 1.05 -12.02
N GLU A 144 38.02 0.12 -11.16
CA GLU A 144 38.35 -1.25 -11.49
C GLU A 144 37.68 -2.23 -10.48
N PRO A 145 37.28 -3.44 -10.94
CA PRO A 145 37.30 -3.93 -12.33
C PRO A 145 36.17 -3.32 -13.17
N TRP A 146 36.45 -3.01 -14.43
CA TRP A 146 35.46 -2.54 -15.42
C TRP A 146 35.00 -3.71 -16.29
N ASP A 147 34.44 -4.77 -15.63
CA ASP A 147 33.99 -5.99 -16.30
C ASP A 147 32.85 -6.71 -15.47
N CYS A 148 32.42 -7.88 -15.97
CA CYS A 148 31.30 -8.63 -15.36
C CYS A 148 31.61 -9.20 -13.97
N ARG A 149 32.86 -9.31 -13.57
CA ARG A 149 33.26 -9.84 -12.24
C ARG A 149 32.70 -8.99 -11.09
N ALA A 150 32.42 -7.72 -11.35
CA ALA A 150 31.78 -6.82 -10.38
C ALA A 150 30.38 -7.27 -9.94
N VAL A 151 29.69 -8.08 -10.76
CA VAL A 151 28.29 -8.49 -10.50
C VAL A 151 28.05 -10.00 -10.41
N GLU A 152 29.05 -10.81 -10.74
CA GLU A 152 28.90 -12.28 -10.78
C GLU A 152 28.52 -12.88 -9.42
N PRO A 153 27.67 -13.93 -9.42
CA PRO A 153 26.87 -14.45 -10.54
C PRO A 153 25.54 -13.68 -10.72
N VAL A 154 25.12 -13.48 -11.97
CA VAL A 154 23.82 -12.88 -12.31
C VAL A 154 23.02 -13.84 -13.18
N PRO A 155 21.93 -14.45 -12.67
CA PRO A 155 21.08 -15.33 -13.45
C PRO A 155 20.22 -14.55 -14.46
N ARG A 156 19.85 -15.26 -15.54
CA ARG A 156 18.96 -14.70 -16.56
C ARG A 156 17.49 -14.70 -16.06
N LEU A 157 16.78 -13.59 -16.20
CA LEU A 157 15.35 -13.50 -15.84
C LEU A 157 14.45 -14.20 -16.87
N ALA A 158 14.75 -14.14 -18.17
CA ALA A 158 13.95 -14.85 -19.17
C ALA A 158 14.03 -16.36 -18.94
N GLY A 159 12.87 -16.98 -18.70
CA GLY A 159 12.73 -18.38 -18.32
C GLY A 159 12.81 -18.66 -16.81
N ALA A 160 13.20 -17.68 -16.00
CA ALA A 160 13.13 -17.77 -14.55
C ALA A 160 11.66 -17.72 -14.04
N THR A 161 11.42 -18.22 -12.85
CA THR A 161 10.08 -18.27 -12.23
C THR A 161 9.90 -17.11 -11.25
N LEU A 162 8.84 -16.30 -11.46
CA LEU A 162 8.34 -15.36 -10.48
C LEU A 162 7.17 -15.98 -9.71
N GLY A 163 7.29 -16.10 -8.40
CA GLY A 163 6.21 -16.44 -7.48
C GLY A 163 5.52 -15.18 -6.98
N ILE A 164 4.21 -15.10 -7.14
CA ILE A 164 3.38 -13.97 -6.67
C ILE A 164 2.52 -14.46 -5.50
N ILE A 165 2.69 -13.83 -4.33
CA ILE A 165 1.85 -14.08 -3.16
C ILE A 165 0.82 -12.96 -3.07
N GLY A 166 -0.46 -13.29 -3.34
CA GLY A 166 -1.56 -12.35 -3.51
C GLY A 166 -1.72 -11.90 -4.98
N LEU A 167 -2.73 -12.45 -5.67
CA LEU A 167 -3.01 -12.16 -7.10
C LEU A 167 -4.19 -11.17 -7.25
N GLY A 168 -4.24 -10.16 -6.36
CA GLY A 168 -5.13 -9.02 -6.44
C GLY A 168 -4.77 -8.08 -7.60
N ARG A 169 -5.28 -6.83 -7.59
CA ARG A 169 -5.02 -5.86 -8.69
C ARG A 169 -3.53 -5.69 -8.98
N ILE A 170 -2.73 -5.44 -7.95
CA ILE A 170 -1.28 -5.21 -8.08
C ILE A 170 -0.56 -6.49 -8.50
N GLY A 171 -0.88 -7.64 -7.87
CA GLY A 171 -0.27 -8.92 -8.24
C GLY A 171 -0.53 -9.30 -9.69
N GLN A 172 -1.74 -9.03 -10.21
CA GLN A 172 -2.08 -9.23 -11.62
C GLN A 172 -1.27 -8.32 -12.54
N ALA A 173 -1.14 -7.04 -12.21
CA ALA A 173 -0.35 -6.09 -12.97
C ALA A 173 1.15 -6.46 -12.98
N THR A 174 1.67 -6.95 -11.84
CA THR A 174 3.03 -7.48 -11.71
C THR A 174 3.22 -8.73 -12.56
N ALA A 175 2.24 -9.65 -12.56
CA ALA A 175 2.27 -10.86 -13.40
C ALA A 175 2.38 -10.53 -14.89
N GLN A 176 1.60 -9.55 -15.37
CA GLN A 176 1.64 -9.13 -16.77
C GLN A 176 3.03 -8.62 -17.17
N ARG A 177 3.66 -7.80 -16.32
CA ARG A 177 5.01 -7.26 -16.54
C ARG A 177 6.06 -8.37 -16.56
N ALA A 178 6.01 -9.29 -15.63
CA ALA A 178 6.93 -10.43 -15.58
C ALA A 178 6.80 -11.33 -16.82
N LYS A 179 5.58 -11.57 -17.30
CA LYS A 179 5.33 -12.32 -18.53
C LYS A 179 5.89 -11.61 -19.76
N ALA A 180 5.79 -10.28 -19.85
CA ALA A 180 6.43 -9.50 -20.92
C ALA A 180 7.95 -9.66 -20.90
N MET A 181 8.55 -9.90 -19.73
CA MET A 181 9.98 -10.26 -19.57
C MET A 181 10.28 -11.74 -19.84
N ARG A 182 9.30 -12.52 -20.30
CA ARG A 182 9.39 -13.96 -20.58
C ARG A 182 9.71 -14.81 -19.35
N MET A 183 9.28 -14.38 -18.17
CA MET A 183 9.32 -15.19 -16.95
C MET A 183 8.15 -16.18 -16.93
N ARG A 184 8.32 -17.34 -16.30
CA ARG A 184 7.22 -18.17 -15.84
C ARG A 184 6.61 -17.51 -14.60
N VAL A 185 5.30 -17.36 -14.54
CA VAL A 185 4.62 -16.79 -13.37
C VAL A 185 3.75 -17.85 -12.72
N ILE A 186 3.99 -18.08 -11.44
CA ILE A 186 3.16 -18.88 -10.55
C ILE A 186 2.60 -18.00 -9.45
N ALA A 187 1.45 -18.34 -8.87
CA ALA A 187 0.84 -17.53 -7.83
C ALA A 187 0.21 -18.38 -6.72
N HIS A 188 0.19 -17.80 -5.52
CA HIS A 188 -0.55 -18.29 -4.37
C HIS A 188 -1.53 -17.22 -3.91
N ASP A 189 -2.82 -17.52 -3.99
CA ASP A 189 -3.90 -16.67 -3.47
C ASP A 189 -5.13 -17.54 -3.19
N PRO A 190 -5.39 -17.91 -1.92
CA PRO A 190 -6.51 -18.78 -1.56
C PRO A 190 -7.88 -18.12 -1.73
N TYR A 191 -7.92 -16.79 -1.90
CA TYR A 191 -9.16 -16.01 -2.01
C TYR A 191 -9.47 -15.59 -3.45
N MET A 192 -8.61 -15.97 -4.39
CA MET A 192 -8.81 -15.61 -5.79
C MET A 192 -10.06 -16.24 -6.38
N ARG A 193 -10.78 -15.45 -7.18
CA ARG A 193 -11.92 -15.96 -7.96
C ARG A 193 -11.44 -16.87 -9.08
N PRO A 194 -11.98 -18.08 -9.20
CA PRO A 194 -11.62 -19.00 -10.29
C PRO A 194 -11.81 -18.37 -11.66
N GLY A 195 -10.86 -18.60 -12.56
CA GLY A 195 -10.87 -18.13 -13.94
C GLY A 195 -9.95 -16.97 -14.25
N ILE A 196 -9.58 -16.14 -13.24
CA ILE A 196 -8.65 -15.02 -13.43
C ILE A 196 -7.27 -15.56 -13.81
N GLU A 197 -6.81 -16.63 -13.18
CA GLU A 197 -5.55 -17.30 -13.49
C GLU A 197 -5.45 -17.74 -14.95
N LYS A 198 -6.57 -18.20 -15.55
CA LYS A 198 -6.63 -18.61 -16.95
C LYS A 198 -6.48 -17.42 -17.89
N VAL A 199 -7.16 -16.30 -17.59
CA VAL A 199 -7.06 -15.07 -18.38
C VAL A 199 -5.63 -14.52 -18.35
N LEU A 200 -4.99 -14.54 -17.18
CA LEU A 200 -3.61 -14.09 -17.00
C LEU A 200 -2.59 -15.10 -17.54
N GLY A 201 -2.97 -16.38 -17.69
CA GLY A 201 -2.05 -17.47 -18.00
C GLY A 201 -1.01 -17.64 -16.89
N VAL A 202 -1.47 -17.62 -15.63
CA VAL A 202 -0.69 -17.82 -14.42
C VAL A 202 -1.07 -19.18 -13.83
N GLU A 203 -0.10 -19.92 -13.33
CA GLU A 203 -0.31 -21.20 -12.67
C GLU A 203 -0.50 -20.98 -11.17
N MET A 204 -1.61 -21.50 -10.62
CA MET A 204 -1.88 -21.44 -9.18
C MET A 204 -1.23 -22.63 -8.48
N VAL A 205 -0.48 -22.36 -7.42
CA VAL A 205 0.23 -23.37 -6.62
C VAL A 205 0.01 -23.10 -5.11
N ASP A 206 0.36 -24.06 -4.27
CA ASP A 206 0.41 -23.79 -2.83
C ASP A 206 1.63 -22.93 -2.44
N LEU A 207 1.60 -22.37 -1.23
CA LEU A 207 2.64 -21.45 -0.77
C LEU A 207 4.01 -22.15 -0.70
N ARG A 208 4.05 -23.40 -0.30
CA ARG A 208 5.30 -24.17 -0.18
C ARG A 208 5.94 -24.36 -1.56
N GLU A 209 5.17 -24.84 -2.53
CA GLU A 209 5.65 -25.03 -3.89
C GLU A 209 6.14 -23.71 -4.50
N LEU A 210 5.39 -22.61 -4.26
CA LEU A 210 5.79 -21.29 -4.72
C LEU A 210 7.18 -20.91 -4.17
N LEU A 211 7.39 -21.04 -2.86
CA LEU A 211 8.66 -20.69 -2.22
C LEU A 211 9.82 -21.55 -2.72
N GLU A 212 9.62 -22.87 -2.83
CA GLU A 212 10.66 -23.82 -3.24
C GLU A 212 11.05 -23.69 -4.73
N THR A 213 10.14 -23.22 -5.59
CA THR A 213 10.38 -23.21 -7.05
C THR A 213 10.70 -21.84 -7.64
N SER A 214 10.41 -20.74 -6.93
CA SER A 214 10.60 -19.39 -7.43
C SER A 214 12.06 -18.95 -7.44
N ASP A 215 12.45 -18.21 -8.48
CA ASP A 215 13.72 -17.49 -8.57
C ASP A 215 13.59 -16.05 -8.05
N ALA A 216 12.36 -15.53 -8.03
CA ALA A 216 11.99 -14.32 -7.32
C ALA A 216 10.58 -14.50 -6.71
N VAL A 217 10.34 -13.91 -5.54
CA VAL A 217 9.04 -13.89 -4.86
C VAL A 217 8.62 -12.44 -4.64
N SER A 218 7.40 -12.08 -5.04
CA SER A 218 6.83 -10.75 -4.84
C SER A 218 5.55 -10.80 -4.03
N LEU A 219 5.47 -9.97 -2.97
CA LEU A 219 4.37 -9.95 -2.01
C LEU A 219 3.38 -8.84 -2.35
N HIS A 220 2.09 -9.22 -2.48
CA HIS A 220 0.98 -8.32 -2.81
C HIS A 220 -0.27 -8.63 -1.98
N VAL A 221 -0.08 -9.14 -0.77
CA VAL A 221 -1.16 -9.46 0.18
C VAL A 221 -1.43 -8.31 1.13
N PRO A 222 -2.67 -8.13 1.62
CA PRO A 222 -2.96 -7.23 2.74
C PRO A 222 -2.35 -7.76 4.03
N LEU A 223 -2.21 -6.90 5.04
CA LEU A 223 -1.84 -7.32 6.39
C LEU A 223 -3.09 -7.78 7.15
N THR A 224 -3.14 -9.05 7.46
CA THR A 224 -4.17 -9.71 8.27
C THR A 224 -3.51 -10.59 9.33
N ASP A 225 -4.31 -11.21 10.20
CA ASP A 225 -3.78 -12.19 11.16
C ASP A 225 -3.14 -13.40 10.45
N GLU A 226 -3.64 -13.78 9.26
CA GLU A 226 -3.11 -14.90 8.45
C GLU A 226 -1.81 -14.55 7.73
N THR A 227 -1.65 -13.28 7.31
CA THR A 227 -0.49 -12.85 6.53
C THR A 227 0.61 -12.23 7.38
N ARG A 228 0.34 -11.94 8.65
CA ARG A 228 1.34 -11.42 9.58
C ARG A 228 2.48 -12.40 9.74
N GLN A 229 3.70 -11.95 9.41
CA GLN A 229 4.92 -12.75 9.43
C GLN A 229 4.81 -14.09 8.67
N MET A 230 3.97 -14.13 7.61
CA MET A 230 3.86 -15.34 6.79
C MET A 230 5.17 -15.68 6.07
N ILE A 231 6.05 -14.71 5.90
CA ILE A 231 7.42 -14.90 5.42
C ILE A 231 8.35 -14.85 6.64
N ASP A 232 8.38 -15.93 7.36
CA ASP A 232 9.21 -16.16 8.53
C ASP A 232 10.53 -16.90 8.18
N ALA A 233 11.26 -17.35 9.18
CA ALA A 233 12.53 -18.07 8.99
C ALA A 233 12.35 -19.41 8.25
N ASP A 234 11.24 -20.12 8.44
CA ASP A 234 10.94 -21.37 7.73
C ASP A 234 10.61 -21.08 6.26
N ALA A 235 9.76 -20.09 5.99
CA ALA A 235 9.43 -19.66 4.65
C ALA A 235 10.69 -19.22 3.86
N LEU A 236 11.54 -18.39 4.48
CA LEU A 236 12.82 -17.97 3.90
C LEU A 236 13.78 -19.15 3.67
N GLY A 237 13.79 -20.13 4.60
CA GLY A 237 14.59 -21.34 4.48
C GLY A 237 14.17 -22.28 3.35
N ARG A 238 12.93 -22.14 2.83
CA ARG A 238 12.41 -22.91 1.69
C ARG A 238 12.77 -22.27 0.35
N MET A 239 13.10 -20.97 0.33
CA MET A 239 13.46 -20.27 -0.90
C MET A 239 14.81 -20.79 -1.42
N LYS A 240 15.00 -20.69 -2.74
CA LYS A 240 16.31 -20.97 -3.35
C LYS A 240 17.35 -19.98 -2.83
N SER A 241 18.57 -20.42 -2.63
CA SER A 241 19.67 -19.53 -2.24
C SER A 241 20.00 -18.45 -3.29
N SER A 242 19.57 -18.66 -4.52
CA SER A 242 19.63 -17.65 -5.59
C SER A 242 18.41 -16.75 -5.69
N ALA A 243 17.39 -16.98 -4.87
CA ALA A 243 16.11 -16.26 -4.96
C ALA A 243 16.19 -14.84 -4.41
N ILE A 244 15.30 -14.00 -4.92
CA ILE A 244 15.09 -12.61 -4.50
C ILE A 244 13.70 -12.47 -3.90
N LEU A 245 13.59 -11.79 -2.75
CA LEU A 245 12.32 -11.41 -2.15
C LEU A 245 12.03 -9.93 -2.42
N VAL A 246 10.80 -9.62 -2.85
CA VAL A 246 10.30 -8.25 -2.98
C VAL A 246 9.08 -8.04 -2.11
N ASN A 247 9.10 -7.02 -1.26
CA ASN A 247 7.97 -6.62 -0.43
C ASN A 247 7.59 -5.16 -0.66
N THR A 248 6.51 -4.95 -1.40
CA THR A 248 5.84 -3.67 -1.59
C THR A 248 4.41 -3.68 -1.01
N ALA A 249 4.11 -4.66 -0.14
CA ALA A 249 2.79 -4.86 0.47
C ALA A 249 2.69 -4.18 1.84
N ARG A 250 3.11 -4.88 2.90
CA ARG A 250 3.21 -4.37 4.27
C ARG A 250 4.43 -4.97 4.96
N GLY A 251 5.12 -4.17 5.76
CA GLY A 251 6.34 -4.62 6.46
C GLY A 251 6.12 -5.82 7.35
N ALA A 252 5.02 -5.82 8.11
CA ALA A 252 4.71 -6.89 9.06
C ALA A 252 4.26 -8.22 8.41
N VAL A 253 4.19 -8.32 7.08
CA VAL A 253 4.03 -9.60 6.35
C VAL A 253 5.30 -10.43 6.41
N VAL A 254 6.45 -9.79 6.61
CA VAL A 254 7.78 -10.41 6.68
C VAL A 254 8.32 -10.29 8.11
N ASP A 255 8.89 -11.36 8.63
CA ASP A 255 9.78 -11.29 9.79
C ASP A 255 11.11 -10.65 9.35
N THR A 256 11.27 -9.37 9.67
CA THR A 256 12.44 -8.58 9.24
C THR A 256 13.74 -9.02 9.90
N ALA A 257 13.68 -9.60 11.09
CA ALA A 257 14.86 -10.18 11.75
C ALA A 257 15.30 -11.46 11.05
N ALA A 258 14.35 -12.33 10.69
CA ALA A 258 14.61 -13.55 9.92
C ALA A 258 15.15 -13.21 8.52
N LEU A 259 14.59 -12.20 7.86
CA LEU A 259 15.06 -11.72 6.56
C LEU A 259 16.49 -11.18 6.65
N ALA A 260 16.78 -10.34 7.64
CA ALA A 260 18.14 -9.82 7.86
C ALA A 260 19.16 -10.93 8.13
N GLY A 261 18.79 -11.95 8.91
CA GLY A 261 19.60 -13.16 9.14
C GLY A 261 19.85 -13.93 7.84
N SER A 262 18.79 -14.19 7.08
CA SER A 262 18.85 -14.94 5.81
C SER A 262 19.72 -14.26 4.75
N LEU A 263 19.65 -12.93 4.65
CA LEU A 263 20.51 -12.14 3.76
C LEU A 263 21.98 -12.19 4.20
N ARG A 264 22.24 -12.06 5.52
CA ARG A 264 23.60 -12.10 6.07
C ARG A 264 24.26 -13.47 5.87
N GLU A 265 23.49 -14.54 6.01
CA GLU A 265 23.95 -15.91 5.84
C GLU A 265 23.94 -16.39 4.38
N GLY A 266 23.47 -15.57 3.44
CA GLY A 266 23.39 -15.93 2.02
C GLY A 266 22.36 -17.02 1.73
N LYS A 267 21.34 -17.20 2.59
CA LYS A 267 20.23 -18.13 2.37
C LYS A 267 19.34 -17.74 1.21
N ILE A 268 19.27 -16.43 0.92
CA ILE A 268 18.67 -15.86 -0.29
C ILE A 268 19.62 -14.84 -0.90
N ALA A 269 19.51 -14.61 -2.21
CA ALA A 269 20.45 -13.78 -2.95
C ALA A 269 20.25 -12.27 -2.81
N GLY A 270 19.08 -11.83 -2.36
CA GLY A 270 18.79 -10.41 -2.17
C GLY A 270 17.35 -10.14 -1.81
N ALA A 271 17.08 -8.89 -1.42
CA ALA A 271 15.73 -8.41 -1.16
C ALA A 271 15.55 -6.94 -1.57
N GLY A 272 14.34 -6.63 -2.08
CA GLY A 272 13.83 -5.28 -2.27
C GLY A 272 12.65 -5.05 -1.33
N VAL A 273 12.74 -4.05 -0.46
CA VAL A 273 11.75 -3.81 0.59
C VAL A 273 11.38 -2.33 0.58
N ASP A 274 10.12 -2.05 0.30
CA ASP A 274 9.58 -0.67 0.29
C ASP A 274 8.92 -0.32 1.64
N VAL A 275 8.55 -1.33 2.43
CA VAL A 275 7.73 -1.17 3.63
C VAL A 275 8.34 -1.87 4.85
N LEU A 276 8.25 -1.24 6.01
CA LEU A 276 8.76 -1.78 7.28
C LEU A 276 7.63 -1.94 8.32
N PRO A 277 7.82 -2.80 9.34
CA PRO A 277 6.79 -3.00 10.38
C PRO A 277 6.43 -1.73 11.16
N ALA A 278 7.37 -0.80 11.30
CA ALA A 278 7.17 0.52 11.85
C ALA A 278 7.71 1.57 10.87
N GLU A 279 6.90 2.55 10.56
CA GLU A 279 7.22 3.68 9.68
C GLU A 279 6.83 4.99 10.39
N PRO A 280 7.77 5.94 10.58
CA PRO A 280 9.19 5.90 10.18
C PRO A 280 9.99 4.76 10.82
N ALA A 281 10.99 4.28 10.07
CA ALA A 281 11.84 3.18 10.49
C ALA A 281 12.63 3.51 11.78
N ARG A 282 12.68 2.57 12.70
CA ARG A 282 13.49 2.67 13.92
C ARG A 282 14.96 2.36 13.62
N ALA A 283 15.87 3.00 14.33
CA ALA A 283 17.30 2.76 14.13
C ALA A 283 17.76 1.34 14.54
N ASP A 284 17.00 0.68 15.42
CA ASP A 284 17.23 -0.70 15.91
C ASP A 284 16.53 -1.77 15.05
N GLU A 285 15.80 -1.38 14.00
CA GLU A 285 15.21 -2.30 13.04
C GLU A 285 16.30 -3.15 12.36
N PRO A 286 16.20 -4.50 12.38
CA PRO A 286 17.24 -5.38 11.87
C PRO A 286 17.63 -5.14 10.40
N LEU A 287 16.66 -4.85 9.53
CA LEU A 287 16.94 -4.53 8.14
C LEU A 287 17.63 -3.17 7.97
N ILE A 288 17.28 -2.17 8.80
CA ILE A 288 17.96 -0.86 8.79
C ILE A 288 19.42 -1.01 9.22
N GLN A 289 19.67 -1.81 10.26
CA GLN A 289 21.04 -2.09 10.71
C GLN A 289 21.83 -2.79 9.60
N LEU A 290 21.26 -3.84 9.01
CA LEU A 290 21.91 -4.57 7.92
C LEU A 290 22.15 -3.68 6.70
N TRP A 291 21.18 -2.84 6.32
CA TRP A 291 21.29 -1.92 5.19
C TRP A 291 22.39 -0.87 5.39
N ARG A 292 22.51 -0.31 6.60
CA ARG A 292 23.59 0.63 6.95
C ARG A 292 24.98 -0.03 6.90
N ASP A 293 25.06 -1.31 7.20
CA ASP A 293 26.29 -2.08 7.14
C ASP A 293 26.52 -2.77 5.76
N ALA A 294 25.60 -2.59 4.82
CA ALA A 294 25.64 -3.26 3.50
C ALA A 294 26.92 -2.96 2.72
N ASP A 295 27.52 -1.80 2.91
CA ASP A 295 28.80 -1.43 2.29
C ASP A 295 29.95 -2.31 2.73
N LYS A 296 29.90 -2.84 3.96
CA LYS A 296 30.91 -3.73 4.56
C LYS A 296 30.59 -5.22 4.33
N SER A 297 29.30 -5.57 4.23
CA SER A 297 28.83 -6.95 4.24
C SER A 297 28.52 -7.53 2.85
N ASN A 298 28.58 -6.72 1.80
CA ASN A 298 28.25 -7.11 0.42
C ASN A 298 26.81 -7.67 0.26
N VAL A 299 25.90 -7.29 1.14
CA VAL A 299 24.51 -7.71 1.12
C VAL A 299 23.74 -6.99 0.02
N ASN A 300 22.93 -7.76 -0.72
CA ASN A 300 22.09 -7.24 -1.80
C ASN A 300 20.69 -6.89 -1.25
N LEU A 301 20.60 -5.73 -0.60
CA LEU A 301 19.38 -5.21 0.01
C LEU A 301 19.08 -3.80 -0.50
N ILE A 302 17.89 -3.63 -1.06
CA ILE A 302 17.35 -2.33 -1.50
C ILE A 302 16.22 -1.96 -0.55
N LEU A 303 16.30 -0.77 0.04
CA LEU A 303 15.21 -0.19 0.81
C LEU A 303 14.72 1.09 0.14
N THR A 304 13.40 1.28 0.08
CA THR A 304 12.75 2.53 -0.30
C THR A 304 11.74 2.93 0.79
N PRO A 305 11.47 4.23 0.99
CA PRO A 305 10.70 4.71 2.14
C PRO A 305 9.19 4.78 1.84
N HIS A 306 8.57 3.62 1.58
CA HIS A 306 7.13 3.47 1.28
C HIS A 306 6.69 4.37 0.10
N THR A 307 7.43 4.28 -1.00
CA THR A 307 7.24 5.14 -2.19
C THR A 307 6.75 4.37 -3.41
N ALA A 308 6.54 3.06 -3.28
CA ALA A 308 6.10 2.24 -4.41
C ALA A 308 4.79 2.71 -5.05
N PHE A 309 3.91 3.34 -4.27
CA PHE A 309 2.61 3.84 -4.73
C PHE A 309 2.69 5.18 -5.48
N TYR A 310 3.82 5.89 -5.40
CA TYR A 310 3.89 7.28 -5.80
C TYR A 310 4.17 7.47 -7.29
N SER A 311 3.28 8.21 -7.93
CA SER A 311 3.52 9.03 -9.11
C SER A 311 2.76 10.34 -8.93
N VAL A 312 3.04 11.35 -9.76
CA VAL A 312 2.29 12.62 -9.74
C VAL A 312 0.82 12.36 -10.03
N GLU A 313 0.56 11.52 -11.03
CA GLU A 313 -0.78 11.12 -11.47
C GLU A 313 -1.47 10.26 -10.43
N GLY A 314 -0.79 9.26 -9.87
CA GLY A 314 -1.32 8.37 -8.85
C GLY A 314 -1.71 9.12 -7.57
N LEU A 315 -0.87 10.06 -7.11
CA LEU A 315 -1.19 10.90 -5.96
C LEU A 315 -2.44 11.77 -6.22
N LEU A 316 -2.53 12.38 -7.41
CA LEU A 316 -3.70 13.20 -7.78
C LEU A 316 -4.96 12.35 -7.85
N GLU A 317 -4.88 11.15 -8.46
CA GLU A 317 -6.00 10.21 -8.57
C GLU A 317 -6.48 9.75 -7.20
N MET A 318 -5.55 9.39 -6.32
CA MET A 318 -5.86 8.98 -4.94
C MET A 318 -6.62 10.05 -4.17
N ARG A 319 -6.16 11.30 -4.21
CA ARG A 319 -6.78 12.44 -3.55
C ARG A 319 -8.16 12.75 -4.14
N THR A 320 -8.26 12.75 -5.47
CA THR A 320 -9.51 12.97 -6.22
C THR A 320 -10.56 11.94 -5.83
N LYS A 321 -10.23 10.64 -5.93
CA LYS A 321 -11.17 9.55 -5.59
C LYS A 321 -11.59 9.57 -4.13
N ALA A 322 -10.67 9.90 -3.22
CA ALA A 322 -10.99 10.04 -1.79
C ALA A 322 -11.99 11.20 -1.56
N ALA A 323 -11.76 12.35 -2.18
CA ALA A 323 -12.68 13.51 -2.07
C ALA A 323 -14.05 13.21 -2.70
N GLU A 324 -14.10 12.56 -3.86
CA GLU A 324 -15.35 12.13 -4.49
C GLU A 324 -16.18 11.18 -3.61
N GLU A 325 -15.52 10.27 -2.89
CA GLU A 325 -16.21 9.36 -1.97
C GLU A 325 -16.83 10.14 -0.80
N ILE A 326 -16.13 11.16 -0.27
CA ILE A 326 -16.69 12.09 0.73
C ILE A 326 -17.95 12.79 0.18
N VAL A 327 -17.88 13.34 -1.04
CA VAL A 327 -19.04 14.00 -1.66
C VAL A 327 -20.22 13.05 -1.76
N ARG A 328 -19.99 11.81 -2.20
CA ARG A 328 -21.06 10.79 -2.26
C ARG A 328 -21.66 10.53 -0.89
N ALA A 329 -20.83 10.40 0.14
CA ALA A 329 -21.28 10.17 1.51
C ALA A 329 -22.15 11.31 2.05
N LEU A 330 -21.68 12.55 1.90
CA LEU A 330 -22.35 13.76 2.41
C LEU A 330 -23.69 14.05 1.69
N HIS A 331 -23.81 13.65 0.43
CA HIS A 331 -25.07 13.72 -0.32
C HIS A 331 -26.02 12.53 -0.08
N GLY A 332 -25.68 11.61 0.81
CA GLY A 332 -26.50 10.41 1.07
C GLY A 332 -26.47 9.38 -0.07
N GLY A 333 -25.51 9.50 -0.98
CA GLY A 333 -25.33 8.60 -2.13
C GLY A 333 -24.80 7.22 -1.74
N LYS A 334 -24.66 6.36 -2.77
CA LYS A 334 -24.08 5.02 -2.60
C LYS A 334 -22.55 5.11 -2.43
N LEU A 335 -22.03 4.40 -1.43
CA LEU A 335 -20.61 4.33 -1.12
C LEU A 335 -19.94 3.21 -1.90
N PHE A 336 -18.74 3.49 -2.43
CA PHE A 336 -17.90 2.50 -3.09
C PHE A 336 -16.77 2.05 -2.17
N ASN A 337 -16.26 0.83 -2.39
CA ASN A 337 -15.08 0.31 -1.70
C ASN A 337 -15.14 0.41 -0.16
N CYS A 338 -16.34 0.23 0.42
CA CYS A 338 -16.52 0.23 1.85
C CYS A 338 -15.97 -1.07 2.46
N VAL A 339 -14.88 -0.94 3.23
CA VAL A 339 -14.11 -2.08 3.74
C VAL A 339 -14.71 -2.71 5.00
N ASN A 340 -15.59 -2.00 5.70
CA ASN A 340 -16.25 -2.47 6.92
C ASN A 340 -17.76 -2.75 6.76
N ALA A 341 -18.22 -2.86 5.51
CA ALA A 341 -19.66 -3.01 5.19
C ALA A 341 -20.36 -4.17 5.92
N GLN A 342 -19.68 -5.30 6.10
CA GLN A 342 -20.25 -6.50 6.73
C GLN A 342 -20.57 -6.32 8.22
N TRP A 343 -19.94 -5.36 8.90
CA TRP A 343 -20.12 -5.06 10.32
C TRP A 343 -21.02 -3.83 10.57
N LEU A 344 -21.38 -3.10 9.51
CA LEU A 344 -22.25 -1.93 9.64
C LEU A 344 -23.70 -2.31 9.97
N PRO A 345 -24.45 -1.47 10.73
CA PRO A 345 -25.88 -1.60 10.86
C PRO A 345 -26.59 -1.60 9.50
N GLU A 346 -27.74 -2.30 9.40
CA GLU A 346 -28.45 -2.51 8.14
C GLU A 346 -28.78 -1.19 7.43
N ALA A 347 -29.28 -0.20 8.14
CA ALA A 347 -29.63 1.11 7.58
C ALA A 347 -28.46 1.84 6.91
N VAL A 348 -27.23 1.66 7.42
CA VAL A 348 -26.02 2.24 6.81
C VAL A 348 -25.53 1.35 5.68
N ARG A 349 -25.61 0.02 5.84
CA ARG A 349 -25.19 -0.96 4.84
C ARG A 349 -25.97 -0.87 3.53
N GLU A 350 -27.25 -0.47 3.59
CA GLU A 350 -28.08 -0.23 2.39
C GLU A 350 -27.51 0.86 1.47
N ARG A 351 -26.69 1.77 2.01
CA ARG A 351 -25.98 2.80 1.23
C ARG A 351 -24.67 2.29 0.62
N VAL A 352 -24.21 1.12 0.99
CA VAL A 352 -22.99 0.53 0.43
C VAL A 352 -23.35 -0.23 -0.84
N LEU A 353 -22.72 0.14 -1.95
CA LEU A 353 -22.79 -0.69 -3.15
C LEU A 353 -22.05 -1.99 -2.85
N VAL A 354 -22.80 -3.08 -2.90
CA VAL A 354 -22.23 -4.43 -2.86
C VAL A 354 -21.52 -4.69 -4.19
N GLY A 355 -20.42 -3.98 -4.39
CA GLY A 355 -19.41 -4.36 -5.36
C GLY A 355 -18.46 -5.23 -4.60
N THR A 356 -18.25 -6.43 -5.08
CA THR A 356 -17.22 -7.40 -4.67
C THR A 356 -16.63 -7.13 -3.29
N PRO A 357 -16.75 -8.02 -2.30
CA PRO A 357 -16.04 -7.84 -1.04
C PRO A 357 -14.61 -7.45 -1.37
N PRO A 358 -13.97 -6.55 -0.58
CA PRO A 358 -12.57 -6.29 -0.78
C PRO A 358 -11.91 -7.65 -0.84
N THR A 359 -11.25 -7.94 -1.93
CA THR A 359 -10.35 -9.08 -2.00
C THR A 359 -9.35 -8.83 -0.90
N VAL A 360 -9.50 -9.60 0.18
CA VAL A 360 -8.60 -9.63 1.32
C VAL A 360 -7.20 -9.88 0.80
#